data_c030c264e4fe3d0712954cca6eb02aa2
#
_entry.id   c030c264e4fe3d0712954cca6eb02aa2
#
_cell.length_a   1.000
_cell.length_b   1.000
_cell.length_c   1.000
_cell.angle_alpha   90.00
_cell.angle_beta   90.00
_cell.angle_gamma   90.00
#
_symmetry.space_group_name_H-M   'P 1'
#
loop_
_entity.id
_entity.type
_entity.pdbx_description
1 polymer ?
#
loop_
_entity_poly.entity_id
_entity_poly.type
_entity_poly.pdbx_seq_one_letter_code
_entity_poly.pdbx_strand_id
1 'polypeptide(L)'
;MCANNPECSGFLLEEGQFKIRGYDGPTLECHKCGSDMQLQTGRFGKYFLCQNDNCRATRQLMRNGEPKPIVMDPINTNIACEKVEDIFLLRDSLKGLFLAASQFPKNRETRAIKSSELKVIDEVKELLPEKHHYLIDGPDNDLDGSPLVIRYNKNLDIHYLSAEKDGKRTGNNYFFEEGSWQRKEK
;
A
#
# COMPACT_ATOMS: atom_id res chain seq x y z
N MET A 1 1.38 -0.66 26.59
CA MET A 1 1.04 -1.19 27.91
C MET A 1 -0.34 -0.67 28.28
N CYS A 2 -1.19 -1.51 28.85
CA CYS A 2 -2.48 -1.07 29.40
C CYS A 2 -2.20 -0.15 30.61
N ALA A 3 -2.90 0.98 30.74
CA ALA A 3 -2.72 1.92 31.85
C ALA A 3 -3.03 1.29 33.23
N ASN A 4 -3.73 0.18 33.25
CA ASN A 4 -4.14 -0.56 34.45
C ASN A 4 -3.37 -1.89 34.66
N ASN A 5 -2.17 -2.01 34.13
CA ASN A 5 -1.29 -3.14 34.45
C ASN A 5 -0.75 -2.96 35.88
N PRO A 6 -0.88 -3.94 36.82
CA PRO A 6 -1.16 -5.37 36.59
C PRO A 6 -2.64 -5.82 36.63
N GLU A 7 -3.59 -4.96 36.92
CA GLU A 7 -5.00 -5.34 37.12
C GLU A 7 -5.75 -5.69 35.81
N CYS A 8 -5.21 -5.31 34.65
CA CYS A 8 -5.78 -5.62 33.35
C CYS A 8 -4.79 -6.44 32.53
N SER A 9 -5.02 -7.74 32.39
CA SER A 9 -4.22 -8.59 31.48
C SER A 9 -4.41 -8.23 29.99
N GLY A 10 -5.46 -7.46 29.66
CA GLY A 10 -5.80 -7.12 28.27
C GLY A 10 -6.38 -8.28 27.47
N PHE A 11 -6.50 -9.47 28.07
CA PHE A 11 -6.99 -10.70 27.45
C PHE A 11 -8.15 -11.30 28.25
N LEU A 12 -9.06 -11.94 27.53
CA LEU A 12 -10.04 -12.87 28.09
C LEU A 12 -9.70 -14.26 27.57
N LEU A 13 -9.84 -15.29 28.41
CA LEU A 13 -9.76 -16.68 27.99
C LEU A 13 -11.19 -17.17 27.75
N GLU A 14 -11.58 -17.38 26.51
CA GLU A 14 -12.84 -17.98 26.12
C GLU A 14 -12.57 -19.23 25.28
N GLU A 15 -13.14 -20.36 25.67
CA GLU A 15 -13.03 -21.66 24.97
C GLU A 15 -11.58 -22.08 24.66
N GLY A 16 -10.63 -21.75 25.54
CA GLY A 16 -9.22 -22.06 25.34
C GLY A 16 -8.44 -21.13 24.41
N GLN A 17 -9.08 -20.08 23.89
CA GLN A 17 -8.44 -19.07 23.05
C GLN A 17 -8.30 -17.73 23.78
N PHE A 18 -7.20 -17.05 23.56
CA PHE A 18 -6.98 -15.69 24.07
C PHE A 18 -7.75 -14.69 23.21
N LYS A 19 -8.81 -14.09 23.75
CA LYS A 19 -9.48 -12.93 23.15
C LYS A 19 -8.98 -11.64 23.77
N ILE A 20 -8.74 -10.63 22.95
CA ILE A 20 -8.39 -9.30 23.46
C ILE A 20 -9.67 -8.61 23.93
N ARG A 21 -9.67 -8.16 25.19
CA ARG A 21 -10.80 -7.47 25.80
C ARG A 21 -11.24 -6.27 24.94
N GLY A 22 -12.50 -6.23 24.55
CA GLY A 22 -13.08 -5.16 23.73
C GLY A 22 -12.74 -5.23 22.22
N TYR A 23 -12.35 -6.41 21.72
CA TYR A 23 -12.28 -6.66 20.30
C TYR A 23 -13.35 -7.68 19.89
N ASP A 24 -14.43 -7.19 19.31
CA ASP A 24 -15.53 -7.99 18.73
C ASP A 24 -15.43 -8.06 17.20
N GLY A 25 -14.23 -7.83 16.65
CA GLY A 25 -13.99 -7.83 15.22
C GLY A 25 -13.97 -9.23 14.60
N PRO A 26 -14.00 -9.33 13.27
CA PRO A 26 -14.05 -10.61 12.57
C PRO A 26 -12.78 -11.44 12.79
N THR A 27 -12.94 -12.77 12.83
CA THR A 27 -11.83 -13.71 12.58
C THR A 27 -11.27 -13.42 11.19
N LEU A 28 -9.96 -13.28 11.11
CA LEU A 28 -9.28 -12.90 9.88
C LEU A 28 -8.59 -14.10 9.26
N GLU A 29 -8.85 -14.36 7.99
CA GLU A 29 -8.07 -15.29 7.21
C GLU A 29 -6.78 -14.63 6.68
N CYS A 30 -5.70 -15.38 6.66
CA CYS A 30 -4.41 -14.91 6.15
C CYS A 30 -4.48 -14.70 4.64
N HIS A 31 -4.21 -13.50 4.19
CA HIS A 31 -4.20 -13.12 2.78
C HIS A 31 -3.11 -13.83 1.94
N LYS A 32 -2.14 -14.50 2.59
CA LYS A 32 -1.05 -15.23 1.90
C LYS A 32 -1.28 -16.72 1.80
N CYS A 33 -1.89 -17.35 2.81
CA CYS A 33 -2.03 -18.81 2.86
C CYS A 33 -3.40 -19.31 3.28
N GLY A 34 -4.38 -18.43 3.53
CA GLY A 34 -5.73 -18.81 3.94
C GLY A 34 -5.88 -19.32 5.37
N SER A 35 -4.80 -19.52 6.12
CA SER A 35 -4.88 -19.98 7.52
C SER A 35 -5.39 -18.87 8.44
N ASP A 36 -5.94 -19.25 9.59
CA ASP A 36 -6.43 -18.29 10.59
C ASP A 36 -5.33 -17.35 11.09
N MET A 37 -5.69 -16.11 11.34
CA MET A 37 -4.83 -15.12 11.97
C MET A 37 -5.31 -14.82 13.38
N GLN A 38 -4.39 -14.85 14.34
CA GLN A 38 -4.65 -14.53 15.73
C GLN A 38 -4.22 -13.09 16.05
N LEU A 39 -5.07 -12.38 16.81
CA LEU A 39 -4.76 -11.03 17.24
C LEU A 39 -3.74 -11.04 18.37
N GLN A 40 -2.65 -10.29 18.23
CA GLN A 40 -1.56 -10.16 19.19
C GLN A 40 -1.26 -8.69 19.49
N THR A 41 -0.55 -8.45 20.60
CA THR A 41 -0.08 -7.13 20.99
C THR A 41 1.45 -7.07 20.83
N GLY A 42 1.93 -6.12 20.02
CA GLY A 42 3.34 -5.87 19.83
C GLY A 42 3.77 -4.46 20.23
N ARG A 43 5.05 -4.15 20.06
CA ARG A 43 5.64 -2.84 20.37
C ARG A 43 4.93 -1.66 19.68
N PHE A 44 4.40 -1.89 18.48
CA PHE A 44 3.74 -0.88 17.65
C PHE A 44 2.21 -0.96 17.67
N GLY A 45 1.64 -1.66 18.63
CA GLY A 45 0.19 -1.84 18.78
C GLY A 45 -0.28 -3.26 18.49
N LYS A 46 -1.59 -3.41 18.30
CA LYS A 46 -2.23 -4.69 18.03
C LYS A 46 -2.09 -5.08 16.57
N TYR A 47 -1.88 -6.36 16.31
CA TYR A 47 -1.75 -6.90 14.95
C TYR A 47 -2.21 -8.36 14.90
N PHE A 48 -2.65 -8.80 13.75
CA PHE A 48 -2.95 -10.20 13.48
C PHE A 48 -1.69 -10.93 13.03
N LEU A 49 -1.44 -12.11 13.56
CA LEU A 49 -0.36 -13.01 13.16
C LEU A 49 -0.95 -14.30 12.60
N CYS A 50 -0.49 -14.70 11.42
CA CYS A 50 -0.85 -15.98 10.83
C CYS A 50 -0.36 -17.13 11.70
N GLN A 51 -1.23 -18.12 11.93
CA GLN A 51 -0.94 -19.29 12.77
C GLN A 51 -0.14 -20.37 12.03
N ASN A 52 0.04 -20.24 10.72
CA ASN A 52 0.88 -21.14 9.95
C ASN A 52 2.36 -20.75 10.12
N ASP A 53 3.14 -21.61 10.73
CA ASP A 53 4.56 -21.38 11.03
C ASP A 53 5.41 -21.12 9.77
N ASN A 54 5.02 -21.64 8.64
CA ASN A 54 5.71 -21.43 7.37
C ASN A 54 5.35 -20.09 6.70
N CYS A 55 4.27 -19.42 7.14
CA CYS A 55 3.79 -18.18 6.55
C CYS A 55 4.16 -16.95 7.38
N ARG A 56 3.82 -16.95 8.67
CA ARG A 56 4.06 -15.86 9.64
C ARG A 56 3.68 -14.46 9.16
N ALA A 57 2.75 -14.35 8.21
CA ALA A 57 2.26 -13.07 7.74
C ALA A 57 1.61 -12.28 8.88
N THR A 58 1.78 -10.97 8.88
CA THR A 58 1.19 -10.09 9.89
C THR A 58 0.30 -9.04 9.24
N ARG A 59 -0.75 -8.61 9.97
CA ARG A 59 -1.65 -7.56 9.54
C ARG A 59 -2.02 -6.67 10.73
N GLN A 60 -1.68 -5.41 10.66
CA GLN A 60 -1.87 -4.47 11.78
C GLN A 60 -3.36 -4.18 11.99
N LEU A 61 -3.79 -4.06 13.25
CA LEU A 61 -5.10 -3.52 13.60
C LEU A 61 -5.02 -1.99 13.67
N MET A 62 -5.89 -1.31 12.93
CA MET A 62 -5.96 0.15 12.94
C MET A 62 -6.76 0.66 14.14
N ARG A 63 -6.66 1.96 14.42
CA ARG A 63 -7.35 2.59 15.56
C ARG A 63 -8.90 2.57 15.46
N ASN A 64 -9.42 2.44 14.25
CA ASN A 64 -10.86 2.31 13.98
C ASN A 64 -11.40 0.88 14.25
N GLY A 65 -10.56 -0.04 14.72
CA GLY A 65 -10.94 -1.43 14.95
C GLY A 65 -10.92 -2.32 13.71
N GLU A 66 -10.51 -1.81 12.56
CA GLU A 66 -10.43 -2.58 11.33
C GLU A 66 -9.00 -3.09 11.07
N PRO A 67 -8.85 -4.27 10.44
CA PRO A 67 -7.56 -4.72 9.97
C PRO A 67 -7.01 -3.77 8.90
N LYS A 68 -5.72 -3.45 8.97
CA LYS A 68 -5.08 -2.65 7.91
C LYS A 68 -5.36 -3.30 6.55
N PRO A 69 -5.74 -2.53 5.52
CA PRO A 69 -5.96 -3.07 4.18
C PRO A 69 -4.77 -3.91 3.70
N ILE A 70 -5.06 -4.95 2.92
CA ILE A 70 -4.01 -5.77 2.32
C ILE A 70 -3.18 -4.87 1.41
N VAL A 71 -1.90 -4.79 1.71
CA VAL A 71 -0.93 -4.05 0.89
C VAL A 71 -0.28 -5.04 -0.05
N MET A 72 -0.18 -4.67 -1.30
CA MET A 72 0.55 -5.38 -2.34
C MET A 72 1.97 -5.72 -1.88
N ASP A 73 2.46 -6.92 -2.18
CA ASP A 73 3.87 -7.25 -2.00
C ASP A 73 4.73 -6.31 -2.89
N PRO A 74 5.93 -5.90 -2.44
CA PRO A 74 6.77 -5.02 -3.24
C PRO A 74 7.14 -5.66 -4.58
N ILE A 75 6.92 -4.93 -5.68
CA ILE A 75 7.27 -5.37 -7.03
C ILE A 75 8.64 -4.78 -7.40
N ASN A 76 9.55 -5.62 -7.92
CA ASN A 76 10.82 -5.17 -8.47
C ASN A 76 10.57 -4.39 -9.77
N THR A 77 11.15 -3.19 -9.87
CA THR A 77 10.92 -2.32 -11.04
C THR A 77 12.10 -2.26 -12.00
N ASN A 78 13.28 -2.71 -11.61
CA ASN A 78 14.55 -2.48 -12.30
C ASN A 78 14.88 -0.98 -12.56
N ILE A 79 14.14 -0.07 -11.92
CA ILE A 79 14.38 1.39 -12.02
C ILE A 79 15.45 1.77 -11.00
N ALA A 80 16.54 2.36 -11.47
CA ALA A 80 17.63 2.81 -10.62
C ALA A 80 17.20 3.98 -9.71
N CYS A 81 17.69 3.99 -8.47
CA CYS A 81 17.62 5.14 -7.58
C CYS A 81 18.50 6.28 -8.10
N GLU A 82 18.16 7.53 -7.74
CA GLU A 82 18.85 8.70 -8.27
C GLU A 82 20.08 9.08 -7.44
N LYS A 83 20.11 8.73 -6.16
CA LYS A 83 21.12 9.21 -5.20
C LYS A 83 22.17 8.18 -4.80
N VAL A 84 21.82 6.91 -4.88
CA VAL A 84 22.64 5.80 -4.43
C VAL A 84 22.49 4.64 -5.40
N GLU A 85 23.52 3.82 -5.56
CA GLU A 85 23.48 2.59 -6.35
C GLU A 85 22.52 1.56 -5.70
N ASP A 86 21.26 1.65 -6.07
CA ASP A 86 20.13 0.86 -5.58
C ASP A 86 19.01 0.88 -6.61
N ILE A 87 18.00 0.04 -6.46
CA ILE A 87 16.82 0.00 -7.31
C ILE A 87 15.56 0.36 -6.52
N PHE A 88 14.57 0.89 -7.21
CA PHE A 88 13.25 1.09 -6.63
C PHE A 88 12.42 -0.19 -6.65
N LEU A 89 11.64 -0.36 -5.60
CA LEU A 89 10.52 -1.29 -5.53
C LEU A 89 9.22 -0.50 -5.62
N LEU A 90 8.27 -0.96 -6.42
CA LEU A 90 6.91 -0.43 -6.42
C LEU A 90 6.18 -0.96 -5.20
N ARG A 91 5.61 -0.06 -4.43
CA ARG A 91 4.85 -0.36 -3.20
C ARG A 91 3.50 0.34 -3.22
N ASP A 92 2.53 -0.27 -2.57
CA ASP A 92 1.26 0.36 -2.25
C ASP A 92 1.22 0.76 -0.77
N SER A 93 0.52 1.83 -0.47
CA SER A 93 0.33 2.33 0.89
C SER A 93 -1.05 2.99 1.03
N LEU A 94 -1.40 3.45 2.25
CA LEU A 94 -2.59 4.27 2.47
C LEU A 94 -2.58 5.62 1.71
N LYS A 95 -1.47 5.94 1.05
CA LYS A 95 -1.30 7.13 0.21
C LYS A 95 -1.14 6.78 -1.27
N GLY A 96 -1.48 5.53 -1.65
CA GLY A 96 -1.39 4.99 -2.99
C GLY A 96 -0.03 4.44 -3.38
N LEU A 97 0.14 4.18 -4.67
CA LEU A 97 1.35 3.62 -5.27
C LEU A 97 2.52 4.60 -5.21
N PHE A 98 3.70 4.08 -4.89
CA PHE A 98 4.94 4.85 -4.85
C PHE A 98 6.16 3.96 -5.05
N LEU A 99 7.27 4.56 -5.45
CA LEU A 99 8.57 3.92 -5.52
C LEU A 99 9.32 4.15 -4.21
N ALA A 100 9.91 3.09 -3.67
CA ALA A 100 10.79 3.14 -2.50
C ALA A 100 12.05 2.31 -2.75
N ALA A 101 13.20 2.82 -2.31
CA ALA A 101 14.47 2.15 -2.43
C ALA A 101 14.45 0.74 -1.80
N SER A 102 15.11 -0.24 -2.44
CA SER A 102 15.12 -1.64 -2.01
C SER A 102 15.88 -1.83 -0.70
N GLN A 103 16.94 -1.06 -0.49
CA GLN A 103 17.82 -1.16 0.68
C GLN A 103 17.34 -0.35 1.90
N PHE A 104 16.04 -0.06 2.02
CA PHE A 104 15.54 0.56 3.25
C PHE A 104 15.90 -0.27 4.50
N PRO A 105 16.38 0.32 5.62
CA PRO A 105 16.45 1.75 5.93
C PRO A 105 17.77 2.47 5.56
N LYS A 106 18.72 1.78 4.93
CA LYS A 106 20.01 2.37 4.52
C LYS A 106 19.79 3.45 3.45
N ASN A 107 19.04 3.12 2.41
CA ASN A 107 18.54 4.09 1.43
C ASN A 107 17.07 4.39 1.73
N ARG A 108 16.73 5.69 1.87
CA ARG A 108 15.36 6.14 2.17
C ARG A 108 14.73 6.89 1.01
N GLU A 109 15.28 6.73 -0.19
CA GLU A 109 14.78 7.40 -1.37
C GLU A 109 13.39 6.90 -1.72
N THR A 110 12.47 7.83 -1.93
CA THR A 110 11.08 7.55 -2.32
C THR A 110 10.59 8.61 -3.27
N ARG A 111 9.81 8.22 -4.26
CA ARG A 111 9.10 9.13 -5.16
C ARG A 111 7.83 8.51 -5.71
N ALA A 112 7.00 9.33 -6.33
CA ALA A 112 5.90 8.82 -7.13
C ALA A 112 6.41 8.15 -8.41
N ILE A 113 5.65 7.19 -8.93
CA ILE A 113 5.94 6.52 -10.19
C ILE A 113 5.29 7.29 -11.34
N LYS A 114 5.98 7.42 -12.47
CA LYS A 114 5.42 7.95 -13.70
C LYS A 114 4.56 6.89 -14.39
N SER A 115 3.56 7.32 -15.15
CA SER A 115 2.71 6.42 -15.92
C SER A 115 3.53 5.55 -16.88
N SER A 116 4.50 6.16 -17.59
CA SER A 116 5.41 5.45 -18.48
C SER A 116 6.30 4.43 -17.78
N GLU A 117 6.72 4.72 -16.55
CA GLU A 117 7.56 3.80 -15.76
C GLU A 117 6.79 2.57 -15.28
N LEU A 118 5.48 2.72 -14.98
CA LEU A 118 4.65 1.58 -14.57
C LEU A 118 4.57 0.53 -15.67
N LYS A 119 4.47 0.96 -16.92
CA LYS A 119 4.29 0.08 -18.09
C LYS A 119 5.51 -0.77 -18.43
N VAL A 120 6.70 -0.31 -18.07
CA VAL A 120 7.96 -1.01 -18.39
C VAL A 120 8.42 -1.95 -17.26
N ILE A 121 7.64 -2.09 -16.20
CA ILE A 121 7.90 -3.08 -15.15
C ILE A 121 7.54 -4.46 -15.69
N ASP A 122 8.49 -5.40 -15.62
CA ASP A 122 8.28 -6.78 -16.04
C ASP A 122 7.11 -7.41 -15.29
N GLU A 123 6.24 -8.12 -16.00
CA GLU A 123 5.08 -8.81 -15.43
C GLU A 123 4.16 -7.91 -14.58
N VAL A 124 4.15 -6.60 -14.85
CA VAL A 124 3.38 -5.64 -14.03
C VAL A 124 1.90 -6.00 -13.95
N LYS A 125 1.34 -6.54 -15.04
CA LYS A 125 -0.09 -6.88 -15.12
C LYS A 125 -0.46 -8.07 -14.25
N GLU A 126 0.46 -9.02 -14.06
CA GLU A 126 0.29 -10.19 -13.20
C GLU A 126 0.53 -9.86 -11.72
N LEU A 127 1.48 -8.95 -11.47
CA LEU A 127 1.93 -8.62 -10.11
C LEU A 127 1.10 -7.50 -9.46
N LEU A 128 0.57 -6.58 -10.28
CA LEU A 128 -0.22 -5.46 -9.80
C LEU A 128 -1.65 -5.92 -9.45
N PRO A 129 -2.21 -5.56 -8.29
CA PRO A 129 -3.60 -5.86 -7.98
C PRO A 129 -4.56 -5.38 -9.06
N GLU A 130 -5.55 -6.20 -9.41
CA GLU A 130 -6.53 -5.97 -10.50
C GLU A 130 -7.20 -4.58 -10.41
N LYS A 131 -7.48 -4.12 -9.19
CA LYS A 131 -8.02 -2.77 -8.92
C LYS A 131 -7.16 -1.62 -9.44
N HIS A 132 -5.89 -1.88 -9.79
CA HIS A 132 -4.93 -0.89 -10.29
C HIS A 132 -4.60 -1.09 -11.77
N HIS A 133 -5.13 -2.12 -12.44
CA HIS A 133 -4.82 -2.42 -13.85
C HIS A 133 -5.12 -1.25 -14.79
N TYR A 134 -6.17 -0.46 -14.51
CA TYR A 134 -6.50 0.71 -15.32
C TYR A 134 -5.37 1.75 -15.40
N LEU A 135 -4.43 1.75 -14.45
CA LEU A 135 -3.27 2.65 -14.46
C LEU A 135 -2.28 2.29 -15.56
N ILE A 136 -2.23 1.01 -15.98
CA ILE A 136 -1.31 0.54 -17.03
C ILE A 136 -1.68 1.15 -18.39
N ASP A 137 -2.98 1.38 -18.61
CA ASP A 137 -3.48 1.93 -19.89
C ASP A 137 -3.53 3.47 -19.89
N GLY A 138 -3.02 4.12 -18.83
CA GLY A 138 -3.01 5.58 -18.68
C GLY A 138 -2.10 6.25 -19.71
N PRO A 139 -2.36 7.51 -20.11
CA PRO A 139 -1.44 8.28 -20.95
C PRO A 139 -0.10 8.52 -20.24
N ASP A 140 0.99 8.63 -21.01
CA ASP A 140 2.34 8.82 -20.46
C ASP A 140 2.65 10.29 -20.21
N ASN A 141 2.14 11.15 -21.08
CA ASN A 141 2.39 12.58 -21.08
C ASN A 141 1.09 13.38 -21.24
N ASP A 142 1.09 14.59 -20.73
CA ASP A 142 0.06 15.59 -21.03
C ASP A 142 0.21 16.11 -22.47
N LEU A 143 -0.73 16.91 -22.94
CA LEU A 143 -0.78 17.49 -24.27
C LEU A 143 0.45 18.38 -24.59
N ASP A 144 1.07 18.96 -23.59
CA ASP A 144 2.31 19.76 -23.70
C ASP A 144 3.60 18.93 -23.61
N GLY A 145 3.49 17.61 -23.54
CA GLY A 145 4.62 16.68 -23.39
C GLY A 145 5.12 16.51 -21.95
N SER A 146 4.51 17.16 -20.96
CA SER A 146 4.87 16.98 -19.55
C SER A 146 4.55 15.56 -19.08
N PRO A 147 5.47 14.86 -18.37
CA PRO A 147 5.23 13.51 -17.90
C PRO A 147 4.08 13.45 -16.89
N LEU A 148 3.30 12.41 -17.00
CA LEU A 148 2.21 12.11 -16.07
C LEU A 148 2.66 11.19 -14.94
N VAL A 149 2.39 11.61 -13.72
CA VAL A 149 2.81 10.93 -12.49
C VAL A 149 1.58 10.41 -11.76
N ILE A 150 1.63 9.17 -11.31
CA ILE A 150 0.55 8.54 -10.57
C ILE A 150 0.46 9.15 -9.17
N ARG A 151 -0.72 9.62 -8.82
CA ARG A 151 -1.07 10.23 -7.54
C ARG A 151 -2.30 9.57 -6.95
N TYR A 152 -2.50 9.73 -5.66
CA TYR A 152 -3.66 9.20 -4.94
C TYR A 152 -4.47 10.30 -4.27
N ASN A 153 -5.77 10.27 -4.47
CA ASN A 153 -6.72 11.15 -3.80
C ASN A 153 -7.39 10.38 -2.66
N LYS A 154 -7.00 10.71 -1.44
CA LYS A 154 -7.49 10.05 -0.23
C LYS A 154 -9.00 10.22 0.00
N ASN A 155 -9.56 11.35 -0.41
CA ASN A 155 -10.98 11.65 -0.17
C ASN A 155 -11.90 10.86 -1.11
N LEU A 156 -11.43 10.60 -2.32
CA LEU A 156 -12.15 9.84 -3.34
C LEU A 156 -11.73 8.37 -3.41
N ASP A 157 -10.68 7.99 -2.67
CA ASP A 157 -10.07 6.65 -2.69
C ASP A 157 -9.69 6.17 -4.10
N ILE A 158 -9.16 7.07 -4.93
CA ILE A 158 -8.77 6.78 -6.32
C ILE A 158 -7.34 7.23 -6.64
N HIS A 159 -6.69 6.52 -7.56
CA HIS A 159 -5.51 7.03 -8.21
C HIS A 159 -5.89 7.87 -9.44
N TYR A 160 -5.09 8.89 -9.70
CA TYR A 160 -5.21 9.77 -10.87
C TYR A 160 -3.82 10.11 -11.38
N LEU A 161 -3.72 10.63 -12.60
CA LEU A 161 -2.46 11.09 -13.16
C LEU A 161 -2.39 12.60 -13.07
N SER A 162 -1.23 13.13 -12.70
CA SER A 162 -0.97 14.57 -12.59
C SER A 162 0.23 14.93 -13.45
N ALA A 163 0.08 15.92 -14.33
CA ALA A 163 1.18 16.40 -15.14
C ALA A 163 2.19 17.18 -14.27
N GLU A 164 3.47 16.88 -14.46
CA GLU A 164 4.57 17.52 -13.72
C GLU A 164 5.64 18.03 -14.69
N LYS A 165 6.07 19.27 -14.47
CA LYS A 165 7.16 19.91 -15.18
C LYS A 165 8.16 20.46 -14.19
N ASP A 166 9.44 20.15 -14.35
CA ASP A 166 10.52 20.57 -13.45
C ASP A 166 10.23 20.26 -11.97
N GLY A 167 9.65 19.09 -11.69
CA GLY A 167 9.30 18.64 -10.35
C GLY A 167 8.08 19.34 -9.72
N LYS A 168 7.36 20.16 -10.49
CA LYS A 168 6.15 20.87 -10.03
C LYS A 168 4.93 20.42 -10.81
N ARG A 169 3.78 20.33 -10.11
CA ARG A 169 2.50 20.03 -10.75
C ARG A 169 2.04 21.19 -11.62
N THR A 170 1.63 20.91 -12.83
CA THR A 170 1.11 21.93 -13.76
C THR A 170 -0.34 22.33 -13.47
N GLY A 171 -1.08 21.46 -12.79
CA GLY A 171 -2.52 21.62 -12.54
C GLY A 171 -3.39 20.73 -13.44
N ASN A 172 -2.83 20.21 -14.53
CA ASN A 172 -3.52 19.28 -15.42
C ASN A 172 -3.56 17.89 -14.79
N ASN A 173 -4.73 17.31 -14.65
CA ASN A 173 -4.92 15.99 -14.06
C ASN A 173 -5.79 15.13 -14.98
N TYR A 174 -5.57 13.82 -14.89
CA TYR A 174 -6.35 12.83 -15.64
C TYR A 174 -7.00 11.88 -14.65
N PHE A 175 -8.30 11.67 -14.79
CA PHE A 175 -9.09 10.75 -13.99
C PHE A 175 -9.63 9.64 -14.88
N PHE A 176 -9.65 8.42 -14.36
CA PHE A 176 -10.26 7.29 -15.06
C PHE A 176 -11.74 7.25 -14.73
N GLU A 177 -12.58 7.60 -15.68
CA GLU A 177 -14.03 7.70 -15.54
C GLU A 177 -14.69 6.97 -16.72
N GLU A 178 -15.72 6.18 -16.45
CA GLU A 178 -16.51 5.47 -17.48
C GLU A 178 -15.66 4.66 -18.48
N GLY A 179 -14.56 4.02 -17.97
CA GLY A 179 -13.68 3.18 -18.79
C GLY A 179 -12.65 3.94 -19.64
N SER A 180 -12.49 5.25 -19.45
CA SER A 180 -11.54 6.07 -20.19
C SER A 180 -10.87 7.15 -19.33
N TRP A 181 -9.69 7.60 -19.76
CA TRP A 181 -8.97 8.68 -19.11
C TRP A 181 -9.47 10.04 -19.56
N GLN A 182 -9.98 10.83 -18.63
CA GLN A 182 -10.52 12.18 -18.86
C GLN A 182 -9.57 13.23 -18.29
N ARG A 183 -9.13 14.17 -19.14
CA ARG A 183 -8.32 15.31 -18.73
C ARG A 183 -9.19 16.36 -18.04
N LYS A 184 -8.76 16.82 -16.88
CA LYS A 184 -9.39 17.95 -16.15
C LYS A 184 -8.31 18.99 -15.84
N GLU A 185 -8.57 20.21 -16.23
CA GLU A 185 -7.78 21.38 -15.90
C GLU A 185 -8.24 21.96 -14.55
N LYS A 186 -7.28 22.57 -13.84
CA LYS A 186 -7.61 23.23 -12.58
C LYS A 186 -8.11 24.65 -12.83
#